data_c9618e839578b05dac8db1e2b29ff03c
#
_entry.id   c9618e839578b05dac8db1e2b29ff03c
#
_cell.length_a   1.000
_cell.length_b   1.000
_cell.length_c   1.000
_cell.angle_alpha   90.00
_cell.angle_beta   90.00
_cell.angle_gamma   90.00
#
_symmetry.space_group_name_H-M   'P 1'
#
loop_
_entity.id
_entity.type
_entity.pdbx_description
1 polymer ?
#
loop_
_entity_poly.entity_id
_entity_poly.type
_entity_poly.pdbx_seq_one_letter_code
_entity_poly.pdbx_strand_id
1 'polypeptide(L)'
;MYHWLRNKKAIIYAPFIFILLFAVACGSSAEPVIVEKEVIKEVVKEVPKEVIVEKIVVREVVKEVVVVARPTAAPAPTGTEGKMGGTLNIGSTYTVDNLDPHKGGGWNYCEICYGSVTESLVRLFEEEGAEYGSLIPHPYLLESWTLVDPSTYDLKLHEGVKFHNVPPVNGRELVADDVVWSFEHMRQPDPLYVYRTLHGPLESLEATDKYTVRMNLNAPAFAIMRFMGLSDGSQIIPREVEEDPNFDADSTVIGTGPFIMKEWIPGTSIHTERNPDYRREGRPYLDEVNNLIIPDAAARMAAFRSDRIQLLDMEWGQAQTIYDDPRWITNRYPGSRQRGIGFQHRRPPFNDIRMRQAVQAALKLQDFVDILDDGEGKINTGYWWSMENIALDQSYVPKQDLEKARRLIKEAGYDPEVGIDVVTVCRSGDPYQCRIQEIVQDQLAEVGIKTSIVAMESGSWRTRTFTQYDFDIYSYSAPAHEIPERFHNLYVYGPSSSNSIGSANAELDAAMELAGASANQEEYEERWKAYQKIFMEQVPYVFLDTPFQYTAQQPYLRGYRNSVAGYNRFQWIADFWFDK
;
A
#
# COMPACT_ATOMS: atom_id res chain seq x y z
N MET A 1 -70.24 10.10 32.07
CA MET A 1 -70.90 9.74 30.81
C MET A 1 -69.95 9.02 29.91
N TYR A 2 -70.17 7.73 29.80
CA TYR A 2 -69.99 6.77 28.72
C TYR A 2 -68.71 6.77 27.87
N HIS A 3 -67.93 5.70 28.09
CA HIS A 3 -67.68 4.60 27.14
C HIS A 3 -66.77 4.96 25.92
N TRP A 4 -65.62 4.32 25.81
CA TRP A 4 -65.49 3.06 25.05
C TRP A 4 -64.14 2.34 25.26
N LEU A 5 -64.24 1.14 25.74
CA LEU A 5 -63.23 0.09 25.64
C LEU A 5 -63.19 -0.40 24.19
N ARG A 6 -62.00 -0.65 23.62
CA ARG A 6 -61.79 -1.93 22.91
C ARG A 6 -60.39 -2.12 22.33
N ASN A 7 -59.87 -3.27 22.68
CA ASN A 7 -59.03 -4.14 21.89
C ASN A 7 -57.60 -3.73 21.57
N LYS A 8 -56.68 -4.09 22.43
CA LYS A 8 -55.30 -4.38 22.03
C LYS A 8 -55.24 -5.82 21.49
N LYS A 9 -55.03 -5.98 20.18
CA LYS A 9 -54.62 -7.25 19.60
C LYS A 9 -53.12 -7.37 19.83
N ALA A 10 -52.72 -8.35 20.62
CA ALA A 10 -51.35 -8.82 20.68
C ALA A 10 -51.05 -9.50 19.36
N ILE A 11 -50.17 -8.90 18.58
CA ILE A 11 -49.62 -9.55 17.38
C ILE A 11 -48.40 -10.35 17.86
N ILE A 12 -48.61 -11.66 17.93
CA ILE A 12 -47.52 -12.62 18.17
C ILE A 12 -46.89 -12.89 16.81
N TYR A 13 -45.70 -12.36 16.61
CA TYR A 13 -44.87 -12.77 15.48
C TYR A 13 -44.10 -14.04 15.88
N ALA A 14 -44.41 -15.13 15.20
CA ALA A 14 -43.63 -16.35 15.26
C ALA A 14 -42.31 -16.16 14.47
N PRO A 15 -41.18 -16.60 14.97
CA PRO A 15 -39.94 -16.56 14.20
C PRO A 15 -40.00 -17.59 13.08
N PHE A 16 -39.93 -17.13 11.84
CA PHE A 16 -39.62 -17.98 10.70
C PHE A 16 -38.14 -18.32 10.73
N ILE A 17 -37.81 -19.54 10.99
CA ILE A 17 -36.47 -20.11 10.82
C ILE A 17 -36.34 -20.42 9.33
N PHE A 18 -35.55 -19.64 8.61
CA PHE A 18 -35.12 -20.00 7.26
C PHE A 18 -33.84 -20.84 7.39
N ILE A 19 -33.98 -22.14 7.21
CA ILE A 19 -32.83 -23.03 6.99
C ILE A 19 -32.54 -22.99 5.48
N LEU A 20 -31.48 -22.32 5.09
CA LEU A 20 -30.94 -22.39 3.73
C LEU A 20 -30.02 -23.60 3.67
N LEU A 21 -30.53 -24.71 3.10
CA LEU A 21 -29.72 -25.85 2.69
C LEU A 21 -29.03 -25.48 1.37
N PHE A 22 -27.75 -25.21 1.42
CA PHE A 22 -26.91 -25.22 0.22
C PHE A 22 -26.50 -26.66 -0.07
N ALA A 23 -26.96 -27.18 -1.20
CA ALA A 23 -26.45 -28.41 -1.75
C ALA A 23 -25.06 -28.12 -2.37
N VAL A 24 -24.04 -28.64 -1.72
CA VAL A 24 -22.68 -28.65 -2.28
C VAL A 24 -22.53 -29.90 -3.10
N ALA A 25 -22.29 -29.77 -4.39
CA ALA A 25 -21.85 -30.83 -5.26
C ALA A 25 -20.33 -31.00 -5.19
N CYS A 26 -19.95 -32.17 -4.73
CA CYS A 26 -18.69 -32.91 -4.88
C CYS A 26 -17.33 -32.23 -4.76
N GLY A 27 -16.61 -32.58 -3.68
CA GLY A 27 -15.17 -32.69 -3.71
C GLY A 27 -14.45 -32.17 -2.46
N SER A 28 -14.10 -33.08 -1.57
CA SER A 28 -13.25 -32.96 -0.37
C SER A 28 -13.91 -32.42 0.91
N SER A 29 -13.74 -33.24 1.94
CA SER A 29 -14.29 -33.10 3.28
C SER A 29 -13.71 -31.91 4.05
N ALA A 30 -14.47 -30.83 4.12
CA ALA A 30 -14.33 -29.86 5.17
C ALA A 30 -15.57 -29.95 6.07
N GLU A 31 -15.37 -30.18 7.35
CA GLU A 31 -16.46 -30.15 8.31
C GLU A 31 -17.07 -28.75 8.39
N PRO A 32 -18.40 -28.62 8.41
CA PRO A 32 -19.04 -27.32 8.49
C PRO A 32 -18.85 -26.71 9.88
N VAL A 33 -18.37 -25.48 9.92
CA VAL A 33 -18.37 -24.67 11.14
C VAL A 33 -19.80 -24.20 11.41
N ILE A 34 -20.38 -24.61 12.54
CA ILE A 34 -21.70 -24.17 12.97
C ILE A 34 -21.59 -22.76 13.51
N VAL A 35 -22.22 -21.81 12.83
CA VAL A 35 -22.38 -20.44 13.32
C VAL A 35 -23.70 -20.37 14.09
N GLU A 36 -23.65 -20.28 15.42
CA GLU A 36 -24.83 -19.94 16.22
C GLU A 36 -25.05 -18.43 16.17
N LYS A 37 -26.15 -18.02 15.56
CA LYS A 37 -26.57 -16.62 15.51
C LYS A 37 -27.63 -16.39 16.59
N GLU A 38 -27.26 -15.72 17.68
CA GLU A 38 -28.26 -15.21 18.61
C GLU A 38 -28.86 -13.89 18.13
N VAL A 39 -30.16 -13.81 18.16
CA VAL A 39 -30.91 -12.63 17.74
C VAL A 39 -31.27 -11.81 18.98
N ILE A 40 -30.87 -10.55 19.01
CA ILE A 40 -31.25 -9.61 20.08
C ILE A 40 -32.73 -9.29 19.96
N LYS A 41 -33.48 -9.50 21.05
CA LYS A 41 -34.85 -9.02 21.21
C LYS A 41 -34.86 -7.77 22.08
N GLU A 42 -35.21 -6.63 21.50
CA GLU A 42 -35.63 -5.49 22.30
C GLU A 42 -37.02 -5.74 22.88
N VAL A 43 -37.11 -5.82 24.18
CA VAL A 43 -38.39 -5.88 24.88
C VAL A 43 -38.63 -4.50 25.50
N VAL A 44 -39.47 -3.70 24.88
CA VAL A 44 -39.97 -2.44 25.43
C VAL A 44 -41.16 -2.78 26.35
N LYS A 45 -41.00 -2.67 27.64
CA LYS A 45 -42.12 -2.70 28.59
C LYS A 45 -42.60 -1.29 28.86
N GLU A 46 -43.78 -0.94 28.37
CA GLU A 46 -44.49 0.26 28.79
C GLU A 46 -45.23 -0.02 30.14
N VAL A 47 -44.97 0.78 31.13
CA VAL A 47 -45.69 0.78 32.40
C VAL A 47 -46.66 1.97 32.44
N PRO A 48 -47.90 1.82 32.97
CA PRO A 48 -48.90 2.90 32.97
C PRO A 48 -48.49 4.09 33.84
N LYS A 49 -48.86 5.25 33.39
CA LYS A 49 -48.59 6.54 33.99
C LYS A 49 -49.10 6.64 35.44
N GLU A 50 -48.18 6.75 36.37
CA GLU A 50 -48.29 7.48 37.64
C GLU A 50 -47.05 7.32 38.53
N VAL A 51 -45.93 6.85 37.97
CA VAL A 51 -44.64 6.80 38.69
C VAL A 51 -43.56 7.25 37.71
N ILE A 52 -42.61 8.02 38.24
CA ILE A 52 -41.43 8.52 37.50
C ILE A 52 -40.78 7.37 36.72
N VAL A 53 -40.74 7.48 35.40
CA VAL A 53 -40.24 6.45 34.51
C VAL A 53 -38.73 6.56 34.43
N GLU A 54 -38.01 5.70 35.12
CA GLU A 54 -36.63 5.36 34.75
C GLU A 54 -36.68 4.38 33.60
N LYS A 55 -36.11 4.78 32.46
CA LYS A 55 -35.99 3.93 31.28
C LYS A 55 -34.83 2.98 31.52
N ILE A 56 -35.12 1.77 32.02
CA ILE A 56 -34.11 0.71 32.12
C ILE A 56 -33.94 0.13 30.70
N VAL A 57 -32.85 0.51 30.04
CA VAL A 57 -32.40 -0.16 28.79
C VAL A 57 -31.50 -1.31 29.21
N VAL A 58 -32.00 -2.51 29.19
CA VAL A 58 -31.16 -3.70 29.34
C VAL A 58 -30.49 -3.94 27.99
N ARG A 59 -29.22 -3.60 27.88
CA ARG A 59 -28.38 -4.04 26.77
C ARG A 59 -27.82 -5.42 27.11
N GLU A 60 -28.32 -6.44 26.50
CA GLU A 60 -27.61 -7.73 26.42
C GLU A 60 -26.46 -7.57 25.42
N VAL A 61 -25.24 -7.68 25.92
CA VAL A 61 -24.05 -7.72 25.07
C VAL A 61 -23.95 -9.13 24.52
N VAL A 62 -24.35 -9.29 23.28
CA VAL A 62 -24.07 -10.53 22.54
C VAL A 62 -22.60 -10.51 22.16
N LYS A 63 -21.84 -11.47 22.65
CA LYS A 63 -20.50 -11.74 22.13
C LYS A 63 -20.65 -12.40 20.76
N GLU A 64 -20.60 -11.60 19.71
CA GLU A 64 -20.49 -12.13 18.36
C GLU A 64 -19.04 -12.55 18.17
N VAL A 65 -18.74 -13.83 18.30
CA VAL A 65 -17.47 -14.39 17.84
C VAL A 65 -17.57 -14.43 16.33
N VAL A 66 -17.08 -13.39 15.66
CA VAL A 66 -16.92 -13.43 14.22
C VAL A 66 -15.73 -14.37 13.94
N VAL A 67 -16.03 -15.64 13.74
CA VAL A 67 -15.05 -16.55 13.14
C VAL A 67 -14.90 -16.07 11.69
N VAL A 68 -13.88 -15.30 11.42
CA VAL A 68 -13.47 -15.04 10.04
C VAL A 68 -13.17 -16.41 9.46
N ALA A 69 -13.96 -16.82 8.47
CA ALA A 69 -13.75 -18.10 7.78
C ALA A 69 -12.26 -18.19 7.43
N ARG A 70 -11.63 -19.32 7.83
CA ARG A 70 -10.25 -19.60 7.42
C ARG A 70 -10.11 -19.21 5.96
N PRO A 71 -9.24 -18.26 5.60
CA PRO A 71 -8.88 -18.13 4.21
C PRO A 71 -8.26 -19.48 3.85
N THR A 72 -8.96 -20.26 3.04
CA THR A 72 -8.37 -21.46 2.45
C THR A 72 -7.08 -20.98 1.80
N ALA A 73 -5.98 -21.64 2.10
CA ALA A 73 -4.72 -21.38 1.40
C ALA A 73 -5.06 -21.30 -0.09
N ALA A 74 -4.68 -20.22 -0.75
CA ALA A 74 -4.97 -20.05 -2.18
C ALA A 74 -4.58 -21.35 -2.87
N PRO A 75 -5.46 -21.96 -3.68
CA PRO A 75 -5.13 -23.18 -4.36
C PRO A 75 -3.81 -22.93 -5.11
N ALA A 76 -2.85 -23.81 -4.88
CA ALA A 76 -1.66 -23.83 -5.73
C ALA A 76 -2.16 -23.87 -7.18
N PRO A 77 -1.55 -23.13 -8.12
CA PRO A 77 -2.00 -23.12 -9.50
C PRO A 77 -2.17 -24.56 -9.97
N THR A 78 -3.40 -24.92 -10.28
CA THR A 78 -3.77 -26.26 -10.76
C THR A 78 -3.26 -26.36 -12.18
N GLY A 79 -2.04 -26.88 -12.36
CA GLY A 79 -1.53 -27.19 -13.69
C GLY A 79 -0.02 -27.06 -13.78
N THR A 80 0.63 -28.17 -13.98
CA THR A 80 2.06 -28.42 -14.18
C THR A 80 2.94 -28.09 -12.96
N GLU A 81 3.50 -29.12 -12.37
CA GLU A 81 4.62 -28.96 -11.41
C GLU A 81 5.73 -28.16 -12.10
N GLY A 82 6.18 -27.08 -11.44
CA GLY A 82 7.25 -26.25 -11.94
C GLY A 82 8.56 -27.05 -12.02
N LYS A 83 9.38 -26.73 -13.00
CA LYS A 83 10.70 -27.34 -13.16
C LYS A 83 11.70 -26.71 -12.21
N MET A 84 12.49 -27.56 -11.55
CA MET A 84 13.56 -27.12 -10.68
C MET A 84 14.75 -26.63 -11.48
N GLY A 85 15.40 -25.57 -10.99
CA GLY A 85 16.65 -25.09 -11.53
C GLY A 85 16.58 -23.77 -12.29
N GLY A 86 17.74 -23.18 -12.51
CA GLY A 86 17.94 -21.97 -13.28
C GLY A 86 18.10 -20.71 -12.46
N THR A 87 18.68 -19.69 -13.08
CA THR A 87 18.97 -18.37 -12.51
C THR A 87 18.07 -17.31 -13.14
N LEU A 88 17.28 -16.63 -12.32
CA LEU A 88 16.48 -15.47 -12.73
C LEU A 88 17.29 -14.20 -12.55
N ASN A 89 17.50 -13.46 -13.62
CA ASN A 89 18.08 -12.13 -13.57
C ASN A 89 17.00 -11.07 -13.80
N ILE A 90 16.93 -10.09 -12.92
CA ILE A 90 15.97 -8.96 -12.96
C ILE A 90 16.76 -7.68 -13.13
N GLY A 91 16.33 -6.80 -14.02
CA GLY A 91 16.95 -5.49 -14.21
C GLY A 91 16.28 -4.41 -13.36
N SER A 92 17.01 -3.81 -12.42
CA SER A 92 16.54 -2.70 -11.61
C SER A 92 17.07 -1.35 -12.07
N THR A 93 16.27 -0.30 -11.83
CA THR A 93 16.64 1.09 -12.11
C THR A 93 17.42 1.73 -10.97
N TYR A 94 17.11 1.34 -9.73
CA TYR A 94 17.58 2.01 -8.52
C TYR A 94 18.71 1.24 -7.86
N THR A 95 19.67 1.98 -7.32
CA THR A 95 20.67 1.45 -6.39
C THR A 95 20.03 1.22 -5.03
N VAL A 96 20.54 0.26 -4.29
CA VAL A 96 20.18 0.00 -2.90
C VAL A 96 21.23 0.65 -2.01
N ASP A 97 20.80 1.41 -1.01
CA ASP A 97 21.71 2.14 -0.11
C ASP A 97 22.03 1.33 1.17
N ASN A 98 21.07 0.51 1.61
CA ASN A 98 21.23 -0.43 2.70
C ASN A 98 20.29 -1.63 2.51
N LEU A 99 20.54 -2.71 3.22
CA LEU A 99 19.75 -3.93 3.15
C LEU A 99 18.85 -4.17 4.37
N ASP A 100 18.94 -3.33 5.43
CA ASP A 100 18.09 -3.45 6.60
C ASP A 100 16.63 -3.12 6.25
N PRO A 101 15.71 -4.08 6.33
CA PRO A 101 14.32 -3.86 5.94
C PRO A 101 13.54 -2.98 6.92
N HIS A 102 14.07 -2.71 8.09
CA HIS A 102 13.46 -1.87 9.11
C HIS A 102 13.88 -0.40 9.00
N LYS A 103 15.09 -0.13 8.48
CA LYS A 103 15.58 1.20 8.20
C LYS A 103 15.11 1.66 6.83
N GLY A 104 13.99 2.33 6.81
CA GLY A 104 13.53 3.00 5.61
C GLY A 104 14.02 4.44 5.62
N GLY A 105 14.54 4.97 4.62
CA GLY A 105 14.96 6.40 4.59
C GLY A 105 15.21 6.85 3.20
N GLY A 106 15.03 6.02 2.28
CA GLY A 106 15.27 6.33 0.91
C GLY A 106 14.41 5.51 -0.02
N TRP A 107 14.32 6.00 -1.20
CA TRP A 107 13.71 5.35 -2.33
C TRP A 107 14.54 4.14 -2.83
N ASN A 108 15.62 3.79 -2.09
CA ASN A 108 16.67 2.87 -2.49
C ASN A 108 16.74 1.67 -1.52
N TYR A 109 15.62 1.00 -1.34
CA TYR A 109 15.51 -0.23 -0.55
C TYR A 109 15.60 -1.47 -1.45
N CYS A 110 15.94 -2.59 -0.85
CA CYS A 110 16.06 -3.85 -1.56
C CYS A 110 14.69 -4.45 -1.88
N GLU A 111 14.03 -3.97 -2.94
CA GLU A 111 12.73 -4.50 -3.36
C GLU A 111 12.73 -6.02 -3.53
N ILE A 112 13.79 -6.57 -4.12
CA ILE A 112 13.91 -8.01 -4.31
C ILE A 112 14.06 -8.77 -2.98
N CYS A 113 14.62 -8.14 -1.94
CA CYS A 113 14.77 -8.80 -0.64
C CYS A 113 13.40 -9.08 0.00
N TYR A 114 12.41 -8.24 -0.26
CA TYR A 114 11.06 -8.42 0.27
C TYR A 114 10.34 -9.57 -0.44
N GLY A 115 10.01 -10.60 0.30
CA GLY A 115 9.38 -11.82 -0.21
C GLY A 115 10.37 -12.85 -0.76
N SER A 116 11.62 -12.47 -1.13
CA SER A 116 12.64 -13.45 -1.50
C SER A 116 13.54 -13.83 -0.33
N VAL A 117 14.02 -12.86 0.44
CA VAL A 117 14.93 -13.09 1.59
C VAL A 117 14.19 -12.98 2.91
N THR A 118 13.38 -11.92 3.06
CA THR A 118 12.52 -11.71 4.24
C THR A 118 11.06 -11.98 3.92
N GLU A 119 10.30 -12.33 4.93
CA GLU A 119 8.86 -12.56 4.81
C GLU A 119 8.11 -11.73 5.87
N SER A 120 6.86 -11.38 5.56
CA SER A 120 5.92 -10.72 6.46
C SER A 120 4.93 -11.73 7.06
N LEU A 121 4.18 -11.31 8.08
CA LEU A 121 3.18 -12.15 8.74
C LEU A 121 2.07 -12.61 7.77
N VAL A 122 1.62 -11.70 6.93
CA VAL A 122 0.67 -11.97 5.85
C VAL A 122 1.25 -11.49 4.53
N ARG A 123 0.69 -11.91 3.43
CA ARG A 123 0.98 -11.34 2.11
C ARG A 123 -0.29 -10.79 1.49
N LEU A 124 -0.11 -9.74 0.71
CA LEU A 124 -1.20 -9.08 0.01
C LEU A 124 -1.20 -9.51 -1.45
N PHE A 125 -2.29 -10.05 -1.91
CA PHE A 125 -2.42 -10.40 -3.32
C PHE A 125 -3.86 -10.31 -3.81
N GLU A 126 -3.97 -10.30 -5.10
CA GLU A 126 -5.23 -10.44 -5.80
C GLU A 126 -5.45 -11.91 -6.10
N GLU A 127 -6.57 -12.46 -5.64
CA GLU A 127 -6.98 -13.81 -6.02
C GLU A 127 -7.29 -13.85 -7.53
N GLU A 128 -7.18 -15.03 -8.14
CA GLU A 128 -7.59 -15.22 -9.52
C GLU A 128 -9.09 -14.91 -9.67
N GLY A 129 -9.41 -13.89 -10.46
CA GLY A 129 -10.77 -13.40 -10.64
C GLY A 129 -11.22 -12.35 -9.63
N ALA A 130 -10.36 -11.96 -8.66
CA ALA A 130 -10.62 -10.81 -7.81
C ALA A 130 -10.44 -9.50 -8.58
N GLU A 131 -11.08 -8.47 -8.07
CA GLU A 131 -10.95 -7.12 -8.59
C GLU A 131 -9.51 -6.61 -8.42
N TYR A 132 -8.97 -5.99 -9.49
CA TYR A 132 -7.62 -5.43 -9.46
C TYR A 132 -7.50 -4.38 -8.34
N GLY A 133 -6.49 -4.51 -7.50
CA GLY A 133 -6.28 -3.63 -6.36
C GLY A 133 -6.98 -4.06 -5.07
N SER A 134 -7.64 -5.21 -5.05
CA SER A 134 -8.34 -5.70 -3.86
C SER A 134 -7.41 -5.95 -2.66
N LEU A 135 -6.14 -6.33 -2.91
CA LEU A 135 -5.08 -6.51 -1.92
C LEU A 135 -5.56 -7.25 -0.64
N ILE A 136 -6.15 -8.41 -0.85
CA ILE A 136 -6.70 -9.24 0.24
C ILE A 136 -5.53 -9.80 1.08
N PRO A 137 -5.52 -9.62 2.42
CA PRO A 137 -4.49 -10.20 3.27
C PRO A 137 -4.70 -11.72 3.41
N HIS A 138 -3.63 -12.48 3.17
CA HIS A 138 -3.60 -13.95 3.33
C HIS A 138 -2.51 -14.36 4.32
N PRO A 139 -2.73 -15.40 5.15
CA PRO A 139 -1.70 -15.92 6.02
C PRO A 139 -0.43 -16.28 5.25
N TYR A 140 0.75 -15.92 5.80
CA TYR A 140 2.04 -16.22 5.17
C TYR A 140 3.03 -16.82 6.18
N LEU A 141 3.63 -16.03 7.08
CA LEU A 141 4.28 -16.59 8.29
C LEU A 141 3.24 -17.00 9.33
N LEU A 142 2.07 -16.38 9.31
CA LEU A 142 0.93 -16.84 10.09
C LEU A 142 0.34 -18.11 9.48
N GLU A 143 -0.07 -19.05 10.33
CA GLU A 143 -1.02 -20.12 10.00
C GLU A 143 -2.45 -19.55 9.93
N SER A 144 -2.78 -18.66 10.88
CA SER A 144 -4.10 -18.05 11.01
C SER A 144 -4.07 -16.84 11.94
N TRP A 145 -5.16 -16.09 11.96
CA TRP A 145 -5.44 -15.09 13.00
C TRP A 145 -6.89 -15.16 13.43
N THR A 146 -7.15 -14.72 14.66
CA THR A 146 -8.49 -14.66 15.23
C THR A 146 -8.71 -13.29 15.85
N LEU A 147 -9.82 -12.64 15.51
CA LEU A 147 -10.28 -11.44 16.18
C LEU A 147 -10.93 -11.85 17.50
N VAL A 148 -10.29 -11.55 18.63
CA VAL A 148 -10.76 -11.89 19.98
C VAL A 148 -11.83 -10.91 20.45
N ASP A 149 -11.61 -9.64 20.17
CA ASP A 149 -12.54 -8.52 20.35
C ASP A 149 -12.19 -7.43 19.32
N PRO A 150 -12.96 -6.34 19.16
CA PRO A 150 -12.73 -5.35 18.09
C PRO A 150 -11.33 -4.74 18.01
N SER A 151 -10.53 -4.86 19.08
CA SER A 151 -9.19 -4.28 19.17
C SER A 151 -8.10 -5.31 19.52
N THR A 152 -8.43 -6.60 19.58
CA THR A 152 -7.47 -7.64 19.99
C THR A 152 -7.47 -8.81 18.99
N TYR A 153 -6.29 -9.16 18.52
CA TYR A 153 -6.08 -10.30 17.64
C TYR A 153 -5.12 -11.31 18.27
N ASP A 154 -5.41 -12.60 18.13
CA ASP A 154 -4.45 -13.67 18.32
C ASP A 154 -3.90 -14.12 16.95
N LEU A 155 -2.60 -13.97 16.76
CA LEU A 155 -1.87 -14.28 15.55
C LEU A 155 -1.10 -15.57 15.76
N LYS A 156 -1.47 -16.65 15.04
CA LYS A 156 -0.81 -17.95 15.16
C LYS A 156 0.21 -18.14 14.05
N LEU A 157 1.46 -18.39 14.40
CA LEU A 157 2.57 -18.69 13.48
C LEU A 157 2.52 -20.14 13.00
N HIS A 158 3.02 -20.39 11.79
CA HIS A 158 3.40 -21.74 11.39
C HIS A 158 4.52 -22.26 12.28
N GLU A 159 4.39 -23.51 12.73
CA GLU A 159 5.47 -24.20 13.46
C GLU A 159 6.59 -24.67 12.51
N GLY A 160 7.82 -24.74 13.00
CA GLY A 160 8.96 -25.26 12.25
C GLY A 160 9.53 -24.33 11.17
N VAL A 161 9.05 -23.08 11.08
CA VAL A 161 9.65 -22.08 10.18
C VAL A 161 11.05 -21.73 10.69
N LYS A 162 12.04 -21.78 9.81
CA LYS A 162 13.44 -21.49 10.17
C LYS A 162 13.92 -20.22 9.51
N PHE A 163 14.69 -19.45 10.25
CA PHE A 163 15.57 -18.46 9.64
C PHE A 163 16.65 -19.13 8.79
N HIS A 164 17.27 -18.37 7.90
CA HIS A 164 18.35 -18.85 7.06
C HIS A 164 19.49 -19.45 7.90
N ASN A 165 20.05 -20.55 7.43
CA ASN A 165 21.14 -21.24 8.10
C ASN A 165 22.49 -20.58 7.78
N VAL A 166 22.64 -19.34 8.25
CA VAL A 166 23.86 -18.52 8.15
C VAL A 166 24.14 -17.84 9.50
N PRO A 167 25.42 -17.60 9.85
CA PRO A 167 25.75 -16.84 11.05
C PRO A 167 25.17 -15.42 11.02
N PRO A 168 24.78 -14.86 12.17
CA PRO A 168 24.84 -15.41 13.53
C PRO A 168 23.66 -16.33 13.90
N VAL A 169 22.63 -16.46 13.07
CA VAL A 169 21.34 -17.10 13.37
C VAL A 169 21.37 -18.63 13.28
N ASN A 170 22.15 -19.16 12.31
CA ASN A 170 22.43 -20.59 12.14
C ASN A 170 21.17 -21.47 12.04
N GLY A 171 20.14 -21.00 11.35
CA GLY A 171 18.96 -21.82 11.03
C GLY A 171 18.03 -22.11 12.21
N ARG A 172 18.06 -21.30 13.28
CA ARG A 172 17.12 -21.48 14.39
C ARG A 172 15.68 -21.21 13.94
N GLU A 173 14.75 -21.78 14.67
CA GLU A 173 13.33 -21.63 14.43
C GLU A 173 12.86 -20.21 14.74
N LEU A 174 11.92 -19.71 13.91
CA LEU A 174 11.14 -18.50 14.17
C LEU A 174 10.12 -18.79 15.27
N VAL A 175 10.04 -17.90 16.24
CA VAL A 175 9.09 -17.97 17.36
C VAL A 175 8.37 -16.63 17.55
N ALA A 176 7.34 -16.63 18.40
CA ALA A 176 6.52 -15.44 18.66
C ALA A 176 7.33 -14.24 19.16
N ASP A 177 8.37 -14.48 19.98
CA ASP A 177 9.27 -13.43 20.46
C ASP A 177 10.02 -12.70 19.34
N ASP A 178 10.29 -13.35 18.20
CA ASP A 178 10.93 -12.70 17.06
C ASP A 178 10.01 -11.72 16.38
N VAL A 179 8.72 -12.04 16.32
CA VAL A 179 7.69 -11.14 15.79
C VAL A 179 7.56 -9.91 16.68
N VAL A 180 7.44 -10.13 18.00
CA VAL A 180 7.36 -9.03 18.98
C VAL A 180 8.57 -8.12 18.84
N TRP A 181 9.78 -8.70 18.85
CA TRP A 181 11.02 -7.95 18.71
C TRP A 181 11.10 -7.17 17.38
N SER A 182 10.75 -7.79 16.25
CA SER A 182 10.79 -7.15 14.93
C SER A 182 9.91 -5.89 14.89
N PHE A 183 8.68 -5.97 15.42
CA PHE A 183 7.80 -4.81 15.46
C PHE A 183 8.23 -3.75 16.46
N GLU A 184 8.76 -4.13 17.63
CA GLU A 184 9.34 -3.17 18.57
C GLU A 184 10.54 -2.45 17.96
N HIS A 185 11.39 -3.19 17.26
CA HIS A 185 12.55 -2.65 16.55
C HIS A 185 12.15 -1.64 15.47
N MET A 186 11.15 -1.96 14.63
CA MET A 186 10.63 -1.03 13.62
C MET A 186 9.98 0.24 14.20
N ARG A 187 9.53 0.19 15.45
CA ARG A 187 8.81 1.29 16.13
C ARG A 187 9.73 2.19 16.96
N GLN A 188 11.03 1.97 16.96
CA GLN A 188 11.96 2.80 17.71
C GLN A 188 11.84 4.29 17.33
N PRO A 189 11.99 5.21 18.30
CA PRO A 189 11.83 6.65 18.07
C PRO A 189 13.04 7.29 17.38
N ASP A 190 13.67 6.58 16.47
CA ASP A 190 14.79 7.04 15.66
C ASP A 190 14.30 7.46 14.25
N PRO A 191 14.77 8.58 13.68
CA PRO A 191 14.43 9.01 12.33
C PRO A 191 14.71 8.02 11.22
N LEU A 192 15.60 7.06 11.43
CA LEU A 192 15.90 6.00 10.46
C LEU A 192 14.74 5.03 10.29
N TYR A 193 13.92 4.83 11.34
CA TYR A 193 12.74 3.96 11.28
C TYR A 193 11.51 4.73 10.79
N VAL A 194 11.50 5.10 9.52
CA VAL A 194 10.46 5.97 8.93
C VAL A 194 9.07 5.34 8.94
N TYR A 195 8.99 4.01 8.95
CA TYR A 195 7.73 3.26 8.92
C TYR A 195 7.04 3.13 10.28
N ARG A 196 7.65 3.59 11.37
CA ARG A 196 7.04 3.55 12.73
C ARG A 196 5.65 4.20 12.79
N THR A 197 5.41 5.23 11.98
CA THR A 197 4.11 5.91 11.92
C THR A 197 3.01 5.08 11.28
N LEU A 198 3.36 4.06 10.51
CA LEU A 198 2.42 3.12 9.89
C LEU A 198 1.79 2.18 10.93
N HIS A 199 2.50 1.96 12.05
CA HIS A 199 2.03 1.11 13.15
C HIS A 199 1.19 1.89 14.18
N GLY A 200 0.65 3.06 13.83
CA GLY A 200 -0.12 3.92 14.74
C GLY A 200 -1.25 3.24 15.50
N PRO A 201 -2.06 2.37 14.87
CA PRO A 201 -3.10 1.62 15.58
C PRO A 201 -2.56 0.56 16.55
N LEU A 202 -1.33 0.09 16.40
CA LEU A 202 -0.74 -0.96 17.23
C LEU A 202 -0.35 -0.42 18.60
N GLU A 203 -1.01 -0.89 19.67
CA GLU A 203 -0.67 -0.59 21.04
C GLU A 203 0.48 -1.48 21.53
N SER A 204 0.27 -2.80 21.52
CA SER A 204 1.29 -3.77 21.95
C SER A 204 1.23 -5.08 21.17
N LEU A 205 2.35 -5.80 21.19
CA LEU A 205 2.46 -7.20 20.80
C LEU A 205 3.02 -8.00 21.97
N GLU A 206 2.45 -9.16 22.23
CA GLU A 206 2.86 -10.03 23.34
C GLU A 206 2.92 -11.49 22.87
N ALA A 207 4.04 -12.16 23.08
CA ALA A 207 4.14 -13.61 22.89
C ALA A 207 3.38 -14.31 24.02
N THR A 208 2.21 -14.88 23.72
CA THR A 208 1.39 -15.61 24.70
C THR A 208 1.81 -17.07 24.84
N ASP A 209 2.39 -17.61 23.78
CA ASP A 209 3.11 -18.90 23.75
C ASP A 209 4.18 -18.88 22.66
N LYS A 210 4.86 -20.00 22.43
CA LYS A 210 5.97 -20.10 21.46
C LYS A 210 5.58 -19.67 20.04
N TYR A 211 4.32 -19.85 19.65
CA TYR A 211 3.84 -19.61 18.27
C TYR A 211 2.61 -18.70 18.18
N THR A 212 2.20 -18.10 19.29
CA THR A 212 1.05 -17.18 19.31
C THR A 212 1.47 -15.81 19.79
N VAL A 213 1.15 -14.81 18.98
CA VAL A 213 1.33 -13.39 19.33
C VAL A 213 -0.04 -12.77 19.52
N ARG A 214 -0.27 -12.18 20.69
CA ARG A 214 -1.42 -11.31 20.93
C ARG A 214 -1.08 -9.91 20.47
N MET A 215 -1.92 -9.38 19.59
CA MET A 215 -1.83 -8.02 19.09
C MET A 215 -2.97 -7.19 19.67
N ASN A 216 -2.62 -6.16 20.43
CA ASN A 216 -3.56 -5.21 20.99
C ASN A 216 -3.49 -3.90 20.20
N LEU A 217 -4.66 -3.34 19.90
CA LEU A 217 -4.82 -2.10 19.16
C LEU A 217 -5.42 -1.04 20.09
N ASN A 218 -5.04 0.22 19.90
CA ASN A 218 -5.59 1.36 20.65
C ASN A 218 -7.02 1.73 20.23
N ALA A 219 -7.48 1.24 19.08
CA ALA A 219 -8.84 1.35 18.55
C ALA A 219 -9.07 0.22 17.53
N PRO A 220 -10.32 -0.13 17.20
CA PRO A 220 -10.59 -1.01 16.07
C PRO A 220 -9.87 -0.51 14.81
N ALA A 221 -9.25 -1.41 14.05
CA ALA A 221 -8.57 -1.07 12.80
C ALA A 221 -8.75 -2.22 11.78
N PHE A 222 -9.80 -2.13 10.99
CA PHE A 222 -10.16 -3.17 10.00
C PHE A 222 -9.00 -3.51 9.05
N ALA A 223 -8.24 -2.51 8.64
CA ALA A 223 -7.14 -2.70 7.69
C ALA A 223 -5.83 -3.19 8.32
N ILE A 224 -5.78 -3.47 9.64
CA ILE A 224 -4.52 -3.79 10.34
C ILE A 224 -3.78 -4.97 9.71
N MET A 225 -4.51 -5.99 9.22
CA MET A 225 -3.88 -7.14 8.58
C MET A 225 -3.22 -6.79 7.23
N ARG A 226 -3.64 -5.71 6.56
CA ARG A 226 -2.93 -5.18 5.39
C ARG A 226 -1.58 -4.57 5.79
N PHE A 227 -1.53 -3.87 6.93
CA PHE A 227 -0.26 -3.37 7.48
C PHE A 227 0.73 -4.49 7.76
N MET A 228 0.24 -5.63 8.28
CA MET A 228 1.08 -6.80 8.57
C MET A 228 1.60 -7.51 7.30
N GLY A 229 1.14 -7.08 6.12
CA GLY A 229 1.53 -7.63 4.81
C GLY A 229 2.30 -6.66 3.92
N LEU A 230 2.64 -5.47 4.41
CA LEU A 230 3.42 -4.52 3.63
C LEU A 230 4.80 -5.07 3.30
N SER A 231 5.26 -4.78 2.08
CA SER A 231 6.61 -5.18 1.66
C SER A 231 7.69 -4.46 2.46
N ASP A 232 7.45 -3.21 2.84
CA ASP A 232 8.32 -2.42 3.70
C ASP A 232 7.61 -2.09 5.03
N GLY A 233 8.33 -2.18 6.14
CA GLY A 233 7.81 -1.90 7.47
C GLY A 233 6.96 -3.01 8.10
N SER A 234 7.04 -4.27 7.61
CA SER A 234 6.41 -5.43 8.26
C SER A 234 7.24 -6.73 8.11
N GLN A 235 8.50 -6.61 7.74
CA GLN A 235 9.38 -7.76 7.54
C GLN A 235 9.86 -8.34 8.87
N ILE A 236 9.83 -9.66 9.01
CA ILE A 236 10.31 -10.34 10.21
C ILE A 236 11.77 -10.73 10.03
N ILE A 237 12.61 -10.25 10.93
CA ILE A 237 14.04 -10.55 10.98
C ILE A 237 14.45 -11.06 12.37
N PRO A 238 15.55 -11.81 12.48
CA PRO A 238 16.02 -12.31 13.76
C PRO A 238 16.74 -11.21 14.54
N ARG A 239 16.58 -11.19 15.88
CA ARG A 239 17.21 -10.19 16.77
C ARG A 239 18.74 -10.20 16.72
N GLU A 240 19.33 -11.34 16.39
CA GLU A 240 20.78 -11.52 16.33
C GLU A 240 21.46 -10.58 15.33
N VAL A 241 20.73 -10.06 14.34
CA VAL A 241 21.27 -9.09 13.38
C VAL A 241 21.65 -7.75 14.02
N GLU A 242 21.04 -7.40 15.17
CA GLU A 242 21.37 -6.21 15.95
C GLU A 242 22.21 -6.55 17.21
N GLU A 243 22.05 -7.75 17.73
CA GLU A 243 22.75 -8.19 18.97
C GLU A 243 24.20 -8.64 18.72
N ASP A 244 24.51 -9.14 17.51
CA ASP A 244 25.90 -9.51 17.18
C ASP A 244 26.67 -8.28 16.66
N PRO A 245 27.67 -7.80 17.41
CA PRO A 245 28.45 -6.62 17.00
C PRO A 245 29.31 -6.86 15.75
N ASN A 246 29.42 -8.08 15.27
CA ASN A 246 30.18 -8.43 14.07
C ASN A 246 29.25 -8.55 12.84
N PHE A 247 27.93 -8.46 13.01
CA PHE A 247 26.98 -8.48 11.92
C PHE A 247 26.71 -7.06 11.43
N ASP A 248 26.78 -6.86 10.13
CA ASP A 248 26.45 -5.59 9.49
C ASP A 248 25.08 -5.68 8.77
N ALA A 249 24.04 -5.28 9.47
CA ALA A 249 22.67 -5.31 8.96
C ALA A 249 22.45 -4.35 7.77
N ASP A 250 23.28 -3.33 7.62
CA ASP A 250 23.19 -2.41 6.48
C ASP A 250 23.72 -3.05 5.18
N SER A 251 24.60 -4.06 5.30
CA SER A 251 25.26 -4.73 4.16
C SER A 251 24.76 -6.14 3.87
N THR A 252 23.95 -6.73 4.73
CA THR A 252 23.38 -8.06 4.52
C THR A 252 22.05 -8.21 5.27
N VAL A 253 21.24 -9.16 4.85
CA VAL A 253 19.92 -9.41 5.45
C VAL A 253 19.69 -10.91 5.65
N ILE A 254 19.14 -11.27 6.80
CA ILE A 254 18.73 -12.63 7.15
C ILE A 254 17.22 -12.64 7.37
N GLY A 255 16.53 -13.61 6.78
CA GLY A 255 15.10 -13.80 6.94
C GLY A 255 14.74 -15.28 6.94
N THR A 256 13.47 -15.54 6.64
CA THR A 256 12.86 -16.88 6.54
C THR A 256 12.55 -17.27 5.10
N GLY A 257 12.85 -16.39 4.15
CA GLY A 257 12.41 -16.46 2.77
C GLY A 257 13.00 -17.60 1.94
N PRO A 258 12.49 -17.77 0.70
CA PRO A 258 12.91 -18.83 -0.21
C PRO A 258 14.34 -18.71 -0.72
N PHE A 259 14.97 -17.55 -0.60
CA PHE A 259 16.34 -17.32 -1.05
C PHE A 259 17.19 -16.71 0.06
N ILE A 260 18.47 -17.08 0.10
CA ILE A 260 19.49 -16.62 1.04
C ILE A 260 20.34 -15.57 0.36
N MET A 261 20.50 -14.41 0.96
CA MET A 261 21.46 -13.38 0.52
C MET A 261 22.88 -13.93 0.51
N LYS A 262 23.59 -13.75 -0.60
CA LYS A 262 24.98 -14.16 -0.76
C LYS A 262 25.92 -13.01 -0.95
N GLU A 263 25.57 -12.07 -1.78
CA GLU A 263 26.44 -10.95 -2.11
C GLU A 263 25.62 -9.72 -2.51
N TRP A 264 26.06 -8.59 -2.02
CA TRP A 264 25.64 -7.29 -2.50
C TRP A 264 26.84 -6.48 -2.95
N ILE A 265 26.86 -6.11 -4.23
CA ILE A 265 27.85 -5.20 -4.80
C ILE A 265 27.14 -3.87 -5.04
N PRO A 266 27.38 -2.84 -4.20
CA PRO A 266 26.68 -1.55 -4.30
C PRO A 266 26.73 -0.98 -5.72
N GLY A 267 25.56 -0.52 -6.20
CA GLY A 267 25.42 0.04 -7.54
C GLY A 267 25.55 -0.96 -8.71
N THR A 268 25.72 -2.24 -8.42
CA THR A 268 25.95 -3.28 -9.45
C THR A 268 24.94 -4.42 -9.39
N SER A 269 24.88 -5.14 -8.28
CA SER A 269 24.02 -6.34 -8.18
C SER A 269 23.75 -6.78 -6.75
N ILE A 270 22.66 -7.53 -6.60
CA ILE A 270 22.34 -8.35 -5.44
C ILE A 270 22.20 -9.78 -5.92
N HIS A 271 22.90 -10.70 -5.27
CA HIS A 271 22.87 -12.13 -5.56
C HIS A 271 22.26 -12.92 -4.43
N THR A 272 21.31 -13.80 -4.74
CA THR A 272 20.67 -14.69 -3.77
C THR A 272 20.63 -16.13 -4.29
N GLU A 273 20.77 -17.11 -3.40
CA GLU A 273 20.70 -18.53 -3.69
C GLU A 273 19.52 -19.19 -3.01
N ARG A 274 19.03 -20.30 -3.56
CA ARG A 274 17.96 -21.11 -3.00
C ARG A 274 18.21 -21.43 -1.51
N ASN A 275 17.16 -21.21 -0.70
CA ASN A 275 17.12 -21.71 0.68
C ASN A 275 16.71 -23.19 0.68
N PRO A 276 17.61 -24.14 1.02
CA PRO A 276 17.29 -25.55 1.04
C PRO A 276 16.33 -25.93 2.19
N ASP A 277 16.28 -25.11 3.23
CA ASP A 277 15.45 -25.31 4.42
C ASP A 277 14.13 -24.54 4.37
N TYR A 278 13.73 -24.06 3.16
CA TYR A 278 12.50 -23.28 3.02
C TYR A 278 11.26 -24.11 3.36
N ARG A 279 10.36 -23.54 4.18
CA ARG A 279 9.21 -24.23 4.76
C ARG A 279 8.20 -24.83 3.76
N ARG A 280 8.13 -24.29 2.51
CA ARG A 280 7.23 -24.79 1.48
C ARG A 280 7.92 -25.90 0.69
N GLU A 281 7.45 -27.15 0.87
CA GLU A 281 8.00 -28.32 0.18
C GLU A 281 8.02 -28.12 -1.34
N GLY A 282 9.14 -28.48 -1.98
CA GLY A 282 9.32 -28.32 -3.42
C GLY A 282 9.50 -26.86 -3.90
N ARG A 283 9.76 -25.94 -2.99
CA ARG A 283 10.01 -24.52 -3.28
C ARG A 283 11.33 -24.05 -2.63
N PRO A 284 11.90 -22.96 -3.20
CA PRO A 284 11.59 -22.35 -4.50
C PRO A 284 12.02 -23.24 -5.66
N TYR A 285 11.48 -23.01 -6.87
CA TYR A 285 11.88 -23.76 -8.05
C TYR A 285 13.26 -23.33 -8.59
N LEU A 286 13.53 -22.02 -8.61
CA LEU A 286 14.79 -21.46 -9.11
C LEU A 286 15.96 -21.79 -8.17
N ASP A 287 17.17 -21.87 -8.71
CA ASP A 287 18.40 -22.01 -7.92
C ASP A 287 18.87 -20.67 -7.39
N GLU A 288 18.74 -19.61 -8.19
CA GLU A 288 19.28 -18.29 -7.90
C GLU A 288 18.36 -17.19 -8.42
N VAL A 289 18.41 -16.05 -7.75
CA VAL A 289 17.80 -14.80 -8.21
C VAL A 289 18.80 -13.67 -8.08
N ASN A 290 19.06 -12.97 -9.19
CA ASN A 290 19.95 -11.83 -9.25
C ASN A 290 19.18 -10.56 -9.57
N ASN A 291 19.44 -9.51 -8.84
CA ASN A 291 19.01 -8.17 -9.18
C ASN A 291 20.19 -7.39 -9.76
N LEU A 292 20.12 -7.08 -11.06
CA LEU A 292 21.15 -6.34 -11.78
C LEU A 292 20.78 -4.86 -11.84
N ILE A 293 21.63 -3.99 -11.34
CA ILE A 293 21.40 -2.53 -11.39
C ILE A 293 21.79 -2.02 -12.77
N ILE A 294 20.79 -1.67 -13.56
CA ILE A 294 20.96 -1.16 -14.94
C ILE A 294 20.12 0.13 -15.06
N PRO A 295 20.63 1.30 -14.64
CA PRO A 295 19.86 2.54 -14.60
C PRO A 295 19.38 3.03 -15.97
N ASP A 296 20.19 2.80 -17.02
CA ASP A 296 19.84 3.22 -18.37
C ASP A 296 18.76 2.34 -19.00
N ALA A 297 17.67 2.97 -19.42
CA ALA A 297 16.49 2.30 -19.96
C ALA A 297 16.76 1.53 -21.27
N ALA A 298 17.62 2.09 -22.12
CA ALA A 298 17.97 1.43 -23.39
C ALA A 298 18.88 0.21 -23.14
N ALA A 299 19.79 0.31 -22.18
CA ALA A 299 20.64 -0.81 -21.75
C ALA A 299 19.79 -1.93 -21.12
N ARG A 300 18.78 -1.62 -20.29
CA ARG A 300 17.85 -2.63 -19.75
C ARG A 300 17.07 -3.34 -20.86
N MET A 301 16.55 -2.58 -21.83
CA MET A 301 15.86 -3.14 -22.99
C MET A 301 16.78 -4.05 -23.80
N ALA A 302 18.03 -3.66 -24.03
CA ALA A 302 19.02 -4.49 -24.73
C ALA A 302 19.36 -5.76 -23.95
N ALA A 303 19.49 -5.67 -22.63
CA ALA A 303 19.70 -6.83 -21.75
C ALA A 303 18.52 -7.81 -21.80
N PHE A 304 17.28 -7.30 -21.83
CA PHE A 304 16.08 -8.12 -21.99
C PHE A 304 16.01 -8.81 -23.35
N ARG A 305 16.24 -8.08 -24.44
CA ARG A 305 16.24 -8.64 -25.81
C ARG A 305 17.32 -9.69 -26.03
N SER A 306 18.43 -9.60 -25.30
CA SER A 306 19.54 -10.58 -25.36
C SER A 306 19.43 -11.71 -24.33
N ASP A 307 18.29 -11.84 -23.64
CA ASP A 307 18.04 -12.84 -22.58
C ASP A 307 19.00 -12.75 -21.37
N ARG A 308 19.65 -11.60 -21.20
CA ARG A 308 20.49 -11.34 -20.01
C ARG A 308 19.66 -11.09 -18.75
N ILE A 309 18.45 -10.51 -18.91
CA ILE A 309 17.41 -10.41 -17.89
C ILE A 309 16.12 -11.02 -18.41
N GLN A 310 15.33 -11.62 -17.52
CA GLN A 310 14.12 -12.37 -17.90
C GLN A 310 12.84 -11.62 -17.59
N LEU A 311 12.92 -10.54 -16.81
CA LEU A 311 11.81 -9.68 -16.47
C LEU A 311 12.22 -8.22 -16.63
N LEU A 312 11.38 -7.41 -17.25
CA LEU A 312 11.60 -6.00 -17.56
C LEU A 312 10.36 -5.19 -17.25
N ASP A 313 10.51 -4.15 -16.43
CA ASP A 313 9.53 -3.08 -16.30
C ASP A 313 9.79 -2.00 -17.35
N MET A 314 8.73 -1.50 -17.94
CA MET A 314 8.79 -0.54 -19.03
C MET A 314 7.85 0.63 -18.79
N GLU A 315 8.28 1.79 -19.22
CA GLU A 315 7.41 2.94 -19.45
C GLU A 315 6.82 2.86 -20.86
N TRP A 316 5.76 3.61 -21.15
CA TRP A 316 5.04 3.57 -22.42
C TRP A 316 5.95 3.68 -23.64
N GLY A 317 6.88 4.65 -23.65
CA GLY A 317 7.80 4.83 -24.78
C GLY A 317 8.69 3.62 -25.10
N GLN A 318 9.00 2.78 -24.09
CA GLN A 318 9.69 1.50 -24.29
C GLN A 318 8.73 0.41 -24.72
N ALA A 319 7.56 0.34 -24.11
CA ALA A 319 6.53 -0.66 -24.38
C ALA A 319 6.10 -0.63 -25.85
N GLN A 320 5.90 0.53 -26.44
CA GLN A 320 5.58 0.70 -27.86
C GLN A 320 6.49 -0.10 -28.79
N THR A 321 7.75 -0.32 -28.39
CA THR A 321 8.75 -0.98 -29.24
C THR A 321 8.65 -2.50 -29.23
N ILE A 322 7.94 -3.10 -28.27
CA ILE A 322 7.88 -4.56 -28.09
C ILE A 322 6.51 -5.09 -27.67
N TYR A 323 5.52 -4.23 -27.38
CA TYR A 323 4.26 -4.64 -26.78
C TYR A 323 3.50 -5.71 -27.59
N ASP A 324 3.49 -5.59 -28.90
CA ASP A 324 2.83 -6.53 -29.82
C ASP A 324 3.78 -7.59 -30.39
N ASP A 325 5.00 -7.68 -29.89
CA ASP A 325 5.99 -8.64 -30.40
C ASP A 325 5.77 -10.04 -29.78
N PRO A 326 5.38 -11.05 -30.58
CA PRO A 326 5.02 -12.38 -30.07
C PRO A 326 6.20 -13.16 -29.47
N ARG A 327 7.41 -12.65 -29.58
CA ARG A 327 8.59 -13.26 -28.95
C ARG A 327 8.57 -13.19 -27.44
N TRP A 328 7.80 -12.23 -26.86
CA TRP A 328 7.75 -11.99 -25.44
C TRP A 328 6.31 -12.00 -24.92
N ILE A 329 6.14 -12.26 -23.64
CA ILE A 329 4.86 -12.04 -22.96
C ILE A 329 4.88 -10.62 -22.39
N THR A 330 3.99 -9.78 -22.87
CA THR A 330 3.86 -8.39 -22.44
C THR A 330 2.54 -8.20 -21.72
N ASN A 331 2.56 -7.43 -20.63
CA ASN A 331 1.37 -7.12 -19.86
C ASN A 331 1.23 -5.61 -19.74
N ARG A 332 -0.02 -5.13 -19.82
CA ARG A 332 -0.45 -3.78 -19.52
C ARG A 332 -1.45 -3.84 -18.38
N TYR A 333 -1.24 -3.05 -17.37
CA TYR A 333 -2.13 -3.00 -16.22
C TYR A 333 -2.21 -1.58 -15.66
N PRO A 334 -3.29 -1.22 -14.93
CA PRO A 334 -3.37 0.08 -14.30
C PRO A 334 -2.16 0.31 -13.41
N GLY A 335 -1.47 1.42 -13.60
CA GLY A 335 -0.25 1.72 -12.86
C GLY A 335 -0.54 1.97 -11.37
N SER A 336 0.43 1.70 -10.53
CA SER A 336 0.40 2.12 -9.14
C SER A 336 1.04 3.50 -8.93
N ARG A 337 1.78 4.02 -9.93
CA ARG A 337 2.40 5.34 -9.84
C ARG A 337 1.40 6.43 -10.11
N GLN A 338 1.29 7.35 -9.17
CA GLN A 338 0.53 8.57 -9.33
C GLN A 338 1.46 9.74 -9.54
N ARG A 339 1.16 10.54 -10.55
CA ARG A 339 1.87 11.79 -10.80
C ARG A 339 1.06 12.95 -10.25
N GLY A 340 1.77 13.94 -9.72
CA GLY A 340 1.14 15.08 -9.10
C GLY A 340 2.10 16.23 -8.87
N ILE A 341 1.54 17.29 -8.32
CA ILE A 341 2.29 18.45 -7.81
C ILE A 341 1.95 18.70 -6.35
N GLY A 342 2.97 19.02 -5.57
CA GLY A 342 2.83 19.42 -4.18
C GLY A 342 3.24 20.89 -3.99
N PHE A 343 2.62 21.54 -3.02
CA PHE A 343 2.81 22.97 -2.72
C PHE A 343 3.55 23.17 -1.42
N GLN A 344 4.34 24.25 -1.31
CA GLN A 344 4.93 24.63 -0.02
C GLN A 344 3.93 25.39 0.84
N HIS A 345 3.36 24.74 1.87
CA HIS A 345 2.33 25.31 2.73
C HIS A 345 2.87 26.26 3.80
N ARG A 346 4.17 26.26 4.06
CA ARG A 346 4.78 27.06 5.13
C ARG A 346 4.93 28.54 4.78
N ARG A 347 4.79 28.91 3.50
CA ARG A 347 5.05 30.28 3.02
C ARG A 347 4.12 30.70 1.87
N PRO A 348 3.92 32.03 1.67
CA PRO A 348 3.21 32.53 0.50
C PRO A 348 3.88 32.06 -0.81
N PRO A 349 3.10 31.89 -1.91
CA PRO A 349 1.66 32.13 -1.96
C PRO A 349 0.82 30.92 -1.53
N PHE A 350 1.40 29.72 -1.39
CA PHE A 350 0.66 28.45 -1.22
C PHE A 350 0.31 28.09 0.22
N ASN A 351 0.67 28.90 1.21
CA ASN A 351 0.07 28.81 2.55
C ASN A 351 -1.42 29.20 2.53
N ASP A 352 -1.86 29.96 1.52
CA ASP A 352 -3.27 30.25 1.28
C ASP A 352 -3.93 29.14 0.43
N ILE A 353 -4.99 28.53 0.97
CA ILE A 353 -5.73 27.46 0.28
C ILE A 353 -6.31 27.95 -1.06
N ARG A 354 -6.71 29.22 -1.16
CA ARG A 354 -7.28 29.79 -2.39
C ARG A 354 -6.27 29.77 -3.54
N MET A 355 -4.99 29.95 -3.23
CA MET A 355 -3.93 29.84 -4.24
C MET A 355 -3.74 28.39 -4.72
N ARG A 356 -3.81 27.40 -3.82
CA ARG A 356 -3.74 25.99 -4.20
C ARG A 356 -4.97 25.56 -5.03
N GLN A 357 -6.17 26.01 -4.62
CA GLN A 357 -7.40 25.80 -5.38
C GLN A 357 -7.38 26.52 -6.73
N ALA A 358 -6.73 27.68 -6.83
CA ALA A 358 -6.56 28.37 -8.11
C ALA A 358 -5.68 27.56 -9.07
N VAL A 359 -4.57 27.00 -8.58
CA VAL A 359 -3.74 26.10 -9.39
C VAL A 359 -4.56 24.87 -9.83
N GLN A 360 -5.28 24.20 -8.92
CA GLN A 360 -6.12 23.07 -9.28
C GLN A 360 -7.15 23.43 -10.37
N ALA A 361 -7.78 24.60 -10.27
CA ALA A 361 -8.76 25.08 -11.26
C ALA A 361 -8.12 25.51 -12.59
N ALA A 362 -6.85 25.87 -12.61
CA ALA A 362 -6.14 26.26 -13.83
C ALA A 362 -5.73 25.06 -14.68
N LEU A 363 -5.56 23.88 -14.07
CA LEU A 363 -5.00 22.72 -14.76
C LEU A 363 -6.04 21.97 -15.59
N LYS A 364 -5.65 21.62 -16.83
CA LYS A 364 -6.36 20.70 -17.71
C LYS A 364 -5.70 19.32 -17.63
N LEU A 365 -6.25 18.48 -16.79
CA LEU A 365 -5.61 17.21 -16.42
C LEU A 365 -5.44 16.24 -17.58
N GLN A 366 -6.31 16.30 -18.62
CA GLN A 366 -6.18 15.45 -19.79
C GLN A 366 -4.87 15.66 -20.54
N ASP A 367 -4.35 16.89 -20.56
CA ASP A 367 -3.10 17.21 -21.26
C ASP A 367 -1.90 16.45 -20.68
N PHE A 368 -1.92 16.10 -19.38
CA PHE A 368 -0.85 15.30 -18.77
C PHE A 368 -0.85 13.87 -19.32
N VAL A 369 -2.02 13.25 -19.44
CA VAL A 369 -2.15 11.90 -20.02
C VAL A 369 -1.75 11.91 -21.50
N ASP A 370 -2.23 12.89 -22.26
CA ASP A 370 -2.02 12.96 -23.71
C ASP A 370 -0.55 13.27 -24.06
N ILE A 371 0.06 14.22 -23.36
CA ILE A 371 1.43 14.70 -23.68
C ILE A 371 2.51 13.78 -23.11
N LEU A 372 2.28 13.18 -21.93
CA LEU A 372 3.31 12.37 -21.28
C LEU A 372 3.33 10.93 -21.78
N ASP A 373 2.16 10.36 -22.12
CA ASP A 373 2.02 8.94 -22.44
C ASP A 373 1.11 8.67 -23.64
N ASP A 374 0.92 9.61 -24.57
CA ASP A 374 0.11 9.46 -25.79
C ASP A 374 -1.33 8.96 -25.49
N GLY A 375 -1.91 9.35 -24.36
CA GLY A 375 -3.23 8.90 -23.92
C GLY A 375 -3.23 7.61 -23.09
N GLU A 376 -2.07 6.98 -22.86
CA GLU A 376 -1.92 5.72 -22.11
C GLU A 376 -1.86 5.95 -20.59
N GLY A 377 -2.96 6.40 -20.02
CA GLY A 377 -3.10 6.67 -18.60
C GLY A 377 -4.53 6.94 -18.18
N LYS A 378 -4.74 7.23 -16.91
CA LYS A 378 -6.01 7.64 -16.35
C LYS A 378 -5.86 8.92 -15.55
N ILE A 379 -6.82 9.82 -15.66
CA ILE A 379 -6.92 10.98 -14.78
C ILE A 379 -7.37 10.50 -13.40
N ASN A 380 -6.69 10.99 -12.36
CA ASN A 380 -6.99 10.61 -11.00
C ASN A 380 -8.19 11.37 -10.43
N THR A 381 -9.11 10.66 -9.80
CA THR A 381 -10.22 11.24 -9.03
C THR A 381 -9.82 11.54 -7.58
N GLY A 382 -8.65 11.08 -7.19
CA GLY A 382 -8.07 11.17 -5.87
C GLY A 382 -6.83 10.30 -5.81
N TYR A 383 -6.29 10.08 -4.62
CA TYR A 383 -5.06 9.30 -4.49
C TYR A 383 -5.26 7.80 -4.78
N TRP A 384 -6.43 7.24 -4.44
CA TRP A 384 -6.65 5.78 -4.48
C TRP A 384 -7.56 5.33 -5.62
N TRP A 385 -7.39 5.92 -6.79
CA TRP A 385 -8.18 5.56 -7.96
C TRP A 385 -8.06 4.07 -8.36
N SER A 386 -6.94 3.42 -8.01
CA SER A 386 -6.70 1.99 -8.28
C SER A 386 -7.38 1.06 -7.26
N MET A 387 -7.91 1.60 -6.18
CA MET A 387 -8.69 0.86 -5.19
C MET A 387 -10.17 1.23 -5.40
N GLU A 388 -10.83 0.55 -6.34
CA GLU A 388 -12.15 0.93 -6.83
C GLU A 388 -13.21 1.06 -5.73
N ASN A 389 -13.12 0.24 -4.68
CA ASN A 389 -14.05 0.28 -3.56
C ASN A 389 -13.97 1.58 -2.71
N ILE A 390 -12.81 2.24 -2.68
CA ILE A 390 -12.64 3.52 -1.97
C ILE A 390 -12.43 4.72 -2.90
N ALA A 391 -12.22 4.48 -4.20
CA ALA A 391 -12.04 5.56 -5.17
C ALA A 391 -13.28 6.46 -5.25
N LEU A 392 -13.07 7.75 -5.47
CA LEU A 392 -14.14 8.67 -5.84
C LEU A 392 -14.54 8.44 -7.30
N ASP A 393 -15.81 8.69 -7.62
CA ASP A 393 -16.27 8.60 -8.99
C ASP A 393 -15.74 9.74 -9.88
N GLN A 394 -15.84 9.58 -11.20
CA GLN A 394 -15.31 10.52 -12.19
C GLN A 394 -15.89 11.93 -12.11
N SER A 395 -17.01 12.15 -11.42
CA SER A 395 -17.57 13.49 -11.22
C SER A 395 -16.71 14.38 -10.31
N TYR A 396 -15.83 13.77 -9.51
CA TYR A 396 -14.89 14.47 -8.64
C TYR A 396 -13.61 14.91 -9.36
N VAL A 397 -13.38 14.50 -10.61
CA VAL A 397 -12.23 14.99 -11.39
C VAL A 397 -12.33 16.51 -11.53
N PRO A 398 -11.31 17.26 -11.09
CA PRO A 398 -11.30 18.71 -11.27
C PRO A 398 -11.34 19.07 -12.75
N LYS A 399 -12.24 19.98 -13.11
CA LYS A 399 -12.35 20.52 -14.46
C LYS A 399 -11.64 21.86 -14.51
N GLN A 400 -10.93 22.11 -15.62
CA GLN A 400 -10.32 23.42 -15.85
C GLN A 400 -11.38 24.53 -15.82
N ASP A 401 -11.12 25.56 -15.03
CA ASP A 401 -11.92 26.78 -14.89
C ASP A 401 -11.00 27.97 -14.63
N LEU A 402 -10.56 28.59 -15.71
CA LEU A 402 -9.63 29.74 -15.67
C LEU A 402 -10.25 30.99 -15.02
N GLU A 403 -11.57 31.16 -15.10
CA GLU A 403 -12.26 32.29 -14.47
C GLU A 403 -12.28 32.11 -12.95
N LYS A 404 -12.59 30.89 -12.49
CA LYS A 404 -12.50 30.51 -11.07
C LYS A 404 -11.07 30.71 -10.55
N ALA A 405 -10.08 30.26 -11.31
CA ALA A 405 -8.66 30.39 -10.93
C ALA A 405 -8.27 31.86 -10.74
N ARG A 406 -8.55 32.75 -11.73
CA ARG A 406 -8.25 34.17 -11.62
C ARG A 406 -9.01 34.85 -10.48
N ARG A 407 -10.25 34.46 -10.22
CA ARG A 407 -11.04 34.98 -9.10
C ARG A 407 -10.38 34.61 -7.77
N LEU A 408 -10.01 33.35 -7.57
CA LEU A 408 -9.35 32.88 -6.35
C LEU A 408 -8.00 33.56 -6.10
N ILE A 409 -7.21 33.80 -7.15
CA ILE A 409 -5.97 34.56 -7.09
C ILE A 409 -6.22 35.98 -6.56
N LYS A 410 -7.22 36.68 -7.08
CA LYS A 410 -7.61 38.02 -6.61
C LYS A 410 -8.11 38.01 -5.18
N GLU A 411 -8.93 37.04 -4.80
CA GLU A 411 -9.41 36.86 -3.43
C GLU A 411 -8.28 36.58 -2.45
N ALA A 412 -7.21 35.91 -2.89
CA ALA A 412 -5.99 35.69 -2.11
C ALA A 412 -5.10 36.93 -2.00
N GLY A 413 -5.46 38.04 -2.65
CA GLY A 413 -4.75 39.32 -2.58
C GLY A 413 -3.66 39.52 -3.64
N TYR A 414 -3.65 38.70 -4.69
CA TYR A 414 -2.72 38.82 -5.82
C TYR A 414 -3.42 39.37 -7.06
N ASP A 415 -2.65 40.00 -7.94
CA ASP A 415 -3.16 40.50 -9.22
C ASP A 415 -2.64 39.63 -10.37
N PRO A 416 -3.49 38.86 -11.05
CA PRO A 416 -3.11 38.03 -12.19
C PRO A 416 -2.50 38.81 -13.36
N GLU A 417 -2.84 40.09 -13.50
CA GLU A 417 -2.32 40.95 -14.59
C GLU A 417 -0.89 41.42 -14.33
N VAL A 418 -0.50 41.55 -13.05
CA VAL A 418 0.89 41.86 -12.65
C VAL A 418 1.75 40.60 -12.73
N GLY A 419 1.14 39.46 -12.37
CA GLY A 419 1.79 38.17 -12.30
C GLY A 419 2.35 37.83 -10.93
N ILE A 420 2.51 36.53 -10.71
CA ILE A 420 3.02 35.95 -9.46
C ILE A 420 4.18 35.03 -9.82
N ASP A 421 5.38 35.39 -9.36
CA ASP A 421 6.56 34.55 -9.61
C ASP A 421 6.63 33.41 -8.59
N VAL A 422 6.78 32.18 -9.06
CA VAL A 422 6.95 30.99 -8.24
C VAL A 422 8.07 30.11 -8.77
N VAL A 423 8.76 29.42 -7.88
CA VAL A 423 9.85 28.50 -8.20
C VAL A 423 9.33 27.07 -8.16
N THR A 424 9.48 26.36 -9.28
CA THR A 424 9.16 24.94 -9.35
C THR A 424 10.44 24.10 -9.44
N VAL A 425 10.45 22.95 -8.77
CA VAL A 425 11.62 22.06 -8.78
C VAL A 425 11.25 20.69 -9.32
N CYS A 426 12.14 20.10 -10.11
CA CYS A 426 11.98 18.76 -10.66
C CYS A 426 13.30 17.99 -10.64
N ARG A 427 13.22 16.66 -10.68
CA ARG A 427 14.38 15.78 -10.73
C ARG A 427 14.74 15.48 -12.18
N SER A 428 15.94 15.90 -12.61
CA SER A 428 16.39 15.79 -14.01
C SER A 428 16.60 14.35 -14.50
N GLY A 429 16.81 13.39 -13.60
CA GLY A 429 16.95 11.97 -13.95
C GLY A 429 15.62 11.22 -14.10
N ASP A 430 14.50 11.87 -13.78
CA ASP A 430 13.16 11.30 -13.95
C ASP A 430 12.56 11.76 -15.28
N PRO A 431 12.10 10.87 -16.15
CA PRO A 431 11.65 11.23 -17.49
C PRO A 431 10.40 12.13 -17.51
N TYR A 432 9.65 12.17 -16.42
CA TYR A 432 8.36 12.86 -16.35
C TYR A 432 8.36 14.12 -15.51
N GLN A 433 9.12 14.17 -14.42
CA GLN A 433 8.98 15.26 -13.43
C GLN A 433 9.20 16.65 -14.01
N CYS A 434 10.21 16.85 -14.86
CA CYS A 434 10.45 18.15 -15.46
C CYS A 434 9.43 18.46 -16.58
N ARG A 435 9.01 17.46 -17.35
CA ARG A 435 7.94 17.63 -18.35
C ARG A 435 6.58 17.99 -17.71
N ILE A 436 6.27 17.42 -16.54
CA ILE A 436 5.12 17.84 -15.75
C ILE A 436 5.20 19.34 -15.43
N GLN A 437 6.38 19.84 -15.01
CA GLN A 437 6.54 21.25 -14.69
C GLN A 437 6.45 22.16 -15.92
N GLU A 438 6.85 21.70 -17.09
CA GLU A 438 6.66 22.42 -18.36
C GLU A 438 5.17 22.58 -18.69
N ILE A 439 4.37 21.51 -18.58
CA ILE A 439 2.93 21.58 -18.78
C ILE A 439 2.27 22.49 -17.74
N VAL A 440 2.68 22.38 -16.47
CA VAL A 440 2.20 23.24 -15.38
C VAL A 440 2.53 24.72 -15.67
N GLN A 441 3.74 25.00 -16.15
CA GLN A 441 4.20 26.35 -16.51
C GLN A 441 3.30 26.99 -17.57
N ASP A 442 3.02 26.25 -18.65
CA ASP A 442 2.20 26.75 -19.74
C ASP A 442 0.78 27.04 -19.28
N GLN A 443 0.16 26.13 -18.54
CA GLN A 443 -1.22 26.29 -18.07
C GLN A 443 -1.36 27.36 -16.97
N LEU A 444 -0.40 27.49 -16.07
CA LEU A 444 -0.41 28.52 -15.01
C LEU A 444 -0.14 29.92 -15.54
N ALA A 445 0.57 30.05 -16.65
CA ALA A 445 0.79 31.34 -17.31
C ALA A 445 -0.55 31.98 -17.76
N GLU A 446 -1.55 31.16 -18.13
CA GLU A 446 -2.88 31.63 -18.52
C GLU A 446 -3.62 32.40 -17.41
N VAL A 447 -3.27 32.13 -16.16
CA VAL A 447 -3.89 32.77 -14.98
C VAL A 447 -2.94 33.72 -14.25
N GLY A 448 -1.82 34.08 -14.88
CA GLY A 448 -0.86 35.07 -14.35
C GLY A 448 0.12 34.49 -13.29
N ILE A 449 0.26 33.17 -13.18
CA ILE A 449 1.32 32.56 -12.35
C ILE A 449 2.50 32.23 -13.25
N LYS A 450 3.64 32.88 -12.99
CA LYS A 450 4.88 32.75 -13.74
C LYS A 450 5.80 31.77 -13.03
N THR A 451 6.06 30.62 -13.61
CA THR A 451 6.89 29.59 -13.00
C THR A 451 8.32 29.62 -13.54
N SER A 452 9.29 29.46 -12.64
CA SER A 452 10.70 29.24 -12.96
C SER A 452 11.06 27.80 -12.63
N ILE A 453 11.37 26.99 -13.65
CA ILE A 453 11.69 25.56 -13.47
C ILE A 453 13.18 25.40 -13.12
N VAL A 454 13.45 24.72 -12.02
CA VAL A 454 14.79 24.34 -11.59
C VAL A 454 14.93 22.82 -11.64
N ALA A 455 15.60 22.35 -12.69
CA ALA A 455 15.93 20.93 -12.83
C ALA A 455 17.18 20.58 -12.02
N MET A 456 17.11 19.53 -11.22
CA MET A 456 18.16 19.16 -10.28
C MET A 456 18.45 17.65 -10.34
N GLU A 457 19.70 17.29 -10.05
CA GLU A 457 20.09 15.91 -9.79
C GLU A 457 19.36 15.37 -8.54
N SER A 458 19.17 14.05 -8.46
CA SER A 458 18.32 13.39 -7.46
C SER A 458 18.66 13.73 -6.01
N GLY A 459 19.93 13.70 -5.64
CA GLY A 459 20.38 14.01 -4.27
C GLY A 459 20.15 15.47 -3.89
N SER A 460 20.48 16.39 -4.81
CA SER A 460 20.26 17.84 -4.64
C SER A 460 18.77 18.17 -4.58
N TRP A 461 17.97 17.56 -5.45
CA TRP A 461 16.52 17.70 -5.44
C TRP A 461 15.94 17.25 -4.09
N ARG A 462 16.36 16.08 -3.60
CA ARG A 462 15.91 15.54 -2.32
C ARG A 462 16.25 16.49 -1.16
N THR A 463 17.50 16.95 -1.09
CA THR A 463 17.94 17.88 -0.06
C THR A 463 17.12 19.16 -0.08
N ARG A 464 16.93 19.76 -1.27
CA ARG A 464 16.16 20.99 -1.43
C ARG A 464 14.69 20.81 -1.06
N THR A 465 14.09 19.67 -1.43
CA THR A 465 12.66 19.40 -1.24
C THR A 465 12.34 18.92 0.19
N PHE A 466 13.08 17.93 0.72
CA PHE A 466 12.73 17.26 1.97
C PHE A 466 13.55 17.74 3.20
N THR A 467 14.63 18.49 3.00
CA THR A 467 15.46 19.00 4.10
C THR A 467 15.40 20.52 4.21
N GLN A 468 15.56 21.21 3.10
CA GLN A 468 15.58 22.68 3.05
C GLN A 468 14.20 23.30 2.86
N TYR A 469 13.25 22.53 2.27
CA TYR A 469 11.90 22.98 1.94
C TYR A 469 11.87 24.24 1.05
N ASP A 470 12.89 24.40 0.17
CA ASP A 470 13.11 25.57 -0.65
C ASP A 470 12.54 25.40 -2.07
N PHE A 471 11.22 25.43 -2.17
CA PHE A 471 10.46 25.40 -3.41
C PHE A 471 9.08 26.00 -3.17
N ASP A 472 8.37 26.38 -4.23
CA ASP A 472 6.95 26.74 -4.15
C ASP A 472 6.06 25.61 -4.65
N ILE A 473 6.45 25.00 -5.77
CA ILE A 473 5.80 23.80 -6.31
C ILE A 473 6.89 22.75 -6.61
N TYR A 474 6.60 21.49 -6.39
CA TYR A 474 7.42 20.40 -6.91
C TYR A 474 6.55 19.34 -7.61
N SER A 475 7.09 18.74 -8.65
CA SER A 475 6.48 17.55 -9.25
C SER A 475 6.87 16.30 -8.47
N TYR A 476 5.92 15.41 -8.38
CA TYR A 476 6.07 14.20 -7.61
C TYR A 476 5.49 13.02 -8.39
N SER A 477 6.12 11.88 -8.23
CA SER A 477 5.63 10.60 -8.73
C SER A 477 5.86 9.57 -7.63
N ALA A 478 4.79 9.11 -7.00
CA ALA A 478 4.88 8.10 -5.97
C ALA A 478 4.04 6.88 -6.34
N PRO A 479 4.43 5.69 -5.91
CA PRO A 479 3.58 4.53 -6.04
C PRO A 479 2.30 4.74 -5.22
N ALA A 480 1.17 4.22 -5.71
CA ALA A 480 0.01 4.01 -4.86
C ALA A 480 0.43 3.02 -3.79
N HIS A 481 0.21 3.39 -2.55
CA HIS A 481 0.52 2.53 -1.43
C HIS A 481 -0.61 1.51 -1.23
N GLU A 482 -0.25 0.38 -0.68
CA GLU A 482 -1.16 -0.75 -0.43
C GLU A 482 -2.27 -0.41 0.56
N ILE A 483 -2.04 0.67 1.32
CA ILE A 483 -3.00 1.19 2.30
C ILE A 483 -3.07 2.71 2.20
N PRO A 484 -4.27 3.27 2.28
CA PRO A 484 -4.49 4.72 2.20
C PRO A 484 -3.77 5.51 3.29
N GLU A 485 -3.76 5.02 4.51
CA GLU A 485 -3.12 5.64 5.67
C GLU A 485 -1.65 5.96 5.43
N ARG A 486 -0.96 5.12 4.66
CA ARG A 486 0.47 5.28 4.39
C ARG A 486 0.79 6.59 3.69
N PHE A 487 0.00 6.97 2.69
CA PHE A 487 0.22 8.24 2.00
C PHE A 487 0.05 9.42 2.94
N HIS A 488 -1.05 9.44 3.70
CA HIS A 488 -1.31 10.49 4.65
C HIS A 488 -0.20 10.57 5.70
N ASN A 489 0.11 9.46 6.34
CA ASN A 489 1.12 9.40 7.41
C ASN A 489 2.52 9.81 6.94
N LEU A 490 2.89 9.52 5.70
CA LEU A 490 4.20 9.90 5.19
C LEU A 490 4.25 11.34 4.68
N TYR A 491 3.25 11.78 3.90
CA TYR A 491 3.38 12.97 3.08
C TYR A 491 2.47 14.14 3.48
N VAL A 492 1.40 13.88 4.23
CA VAL A 492 0.40 14.89 4.59
C VAL A 492 0.40 15.19 6.10
N TYR A 493 0.59 14.17 6.93
CA TYR A 493 0.57 14.29 8.38
C TYR A 493 1.64 15.26 8.90
N GLY A 494 1.20 16.26 9.67
CA GLY A 494 2.05 17.37 10.12
C GLY A 494 3.39 16.96 10.76
N PRO A 495 3.40 16.00 11.72
CA PRO A 495 4.61 15.52 12.39
C PRO A 495 5.54 14.65 11.55
N SER A 496 5.14 14.22 10.34
CA SER A 496 5.96 13.34 9.52
C SER A 496 7.22 14.03 9.01
N SER A 497 8.38 13.37 9.15
CA SER A 497 9.65 13.85 8.57
C SER A 497 9.66 13.84 7.04
N SER A 498 8.76 13.07 6.42
CA SER A 498 8.60 13.01 4.96
C SER A 498 7.59 14.02 4.42
N ASN A 499 6.92 14.80 5.30
CA ASN A 499 5.99 15.86 4.90
C ASN A 499 6.73 17.09 4.35
N SER A 500 7.20 17.00 3.11
CA SER A 500 7.95 18.04 2.43
C SER A 500 7.13 19.30 2.17
N ILE A 501 5.84 19.16 1.96
CA ILE A 501 4.94 20.30 1.70
C ILE A 501 4.62 21.13 2.95
N GLY A 502 4.81 20.58 4.14
CA GLY A 502 4.50 21.27 5.39
C GLY A 502 3.00 21.41 5.63
N SER A 503 2.22 20.47 5.14
CA SER A 503 0.81 20.39 5.50
C SER A 503 0.67 20.19 7.02
N ALA A 504 -0.28 20.90 7.63
CA ALA A 504 -0.66 20.75 9.03
C ALA A 504 -2.16 21.03 9.09
N ASN A 505 -2.96 20.07 8.65
CA ASN A 505 -4.40 20.21 8.52
C ASN A 505 -5.10 19.24 9.47
N ALA A 506 -5.55 19.76 10.62
CA ALA A 506 -6.22 18.96 11.65
C ALA A 506 -7.51 18.27 11.18
N GLU A 507 -8.21 18.83 10.18
CA GLU A 507 -9.40 18.21 9.60
C GLU A 507 -9.04 16.96 8.80
N LEU A 508 -7.99 17.03 8.00
CA LEU A 508 -7.47 15.86 7.26
C LEU A 508 -6.91 14.80 8.21
N ASP A 509 -6.16 15.22 9.23
CA ASP A 509 -5.60 14.30 10.22
C ASP A 509 -6.72 13.55 10.97
N ALA A 510 -7.74 14.28 11.44
CA ALA A 510 -8.89 13.68 12.12
C ALA A 510 -9.72 12.76 11.20
N ALA A 511 -9.89 13.14 9.92
CA ALA A 511 -10.61 12.31 8.97
C ALA A 511 -9.84 11.01 8.65
N MET A 512 -8.51 11.08 8.58
CA MET A 512 -7.66 9.89 8.42
C MET A 512 -7.74 8.98 9.64
N GLU A 513 -7.61 9.52 10.84
CA GLU A 513 -7.72 8.76 12.10
C GLU A 513 -9.09 8.05 12.18
N LEU A 514 -10.17 8.77 11.82
CA LEU A 514 -11.51 8.19 11.80
C LEU A 514 -11.63 7.06 10.76
N ALA A 515 -11.03 7.22 9.58
CA ALA A 515 -11.06 6.19 8.55
C ALA A 515 -10.22 4.96 8.93
N GLY A 516 -9.05 5.18 9.52
CA GLY A 516 -8.20 4.11 10.05
C GLY A 516 -8.85 3.32 11.19
N ALA A 517 -9.66 3.98 12.02
CA ALA A 517 -10.40 3.38 13.14
C ALA A 517 -11.72 2.70 12.71
N SER A 518 -11.85 2.28 11.46
CA SER A 518 -13.03 1.56 10.99
C SER A 518 -13.06 0.13 11.51
N ALA A 519 -14.26 -0.33 11.89
CA ALA A 519 -14.45 -1.66 12.45
C ALA A 519 -14.75 -2.73 11.39
N ASN A 520 -15.14 -2.33 10.18
CA ASN A 520 -15.50 -3.22 9.08
C ASN A 520 -15.27 -2.56 7.72
N GLN A 521 -15.44 -3.36 6.66
CA GLN A 521 -15.20 -2.94 5.27
C GLN A 521 -16.09 -1.76 4.86
N GLU A 522 -17.38 -1.77 5.17
CA GLU A 522 -18.33 -0.73 4.76
C GLU A 522 -17.97 0.63 5.36
N GLU A 523 -17.70 0.67 6.67
CA GLU A 523 -17.21 1.89 7.35
C GLU A 523 -15.88 2.38 6.76
N TYR A 524 -14.97 1.47 6.47
CA TYR A 524 -13.67 1.78 5.90
C TYR A 524 -13.83 2.47 4.55
N GLU A 525 -14.62 1.90 3.65
CA GLU A 525 -14.88 2.46 2.32
C GLU A 525 -15.57 3.83 2.39
N GLU A 526 -16.60 3.96 3.21
CA GLU A 526 -17.35 5.21 3.37
C GLU A 526 -16.45 6.32 3.93
N ARG A 527 -15.70 6.04 4.99
CA ARG A 527 -14.83 7.02 5.66
C ARG A 527 -13.67 7.45 4.78
N TRP A 528 -13.07 6.53 4.02
CA TRP A 528 -12.03 6.90 3.06
C TRP A 528 -12.54 7.72 1.89
N LYS A 529 -13.75 7.49 1.41
CA LYS A 529 -14.40 8.37 0.44
C LYS A 529 -14.67 9.76 1.03
N ALA A 530 -15.08 9.84 2.29
CA ALA A 530 -15.24 11.12 2.98
C ALA A 530 -13.91 11.87 3.14
N TYR A 531 -12.84 11.17 3.58
CA TYR A 531 -11.49 11.73 3.65
C TYR A 531 -11.04 12.31 2.30
N GLN A 532 -11.21 11.57 1.21
CA GLN A 532 -10.78 12.04 -0.11
C GLN A 532 -11.53 13.30 -0.57
N LYS A 533 -12.80 13.47 -0.20
CA LYS A 533 -13.54 14.69 -0.49
C LYS A 533 -12.93 15.90 0.21
N ILE A 534 -12.61 15.76 1.50
CA ILE A 534 -11.91 16.80 2.26
C ILE A 534 -10.55 17.08 1.63
N PHE A 535 -9.80 16.03 1.26
CA PHE A 535 -8.51 16.16 0.59
C PHE A 535 -8.61 16.99 -0.70
N MET A 536 -9.59 16.71 -1.54
CA MET A 536 -9.82 17.43 -2.79
C MET A 536 -10.23 18.89 -2.57
N GLU A 537 -10.89 19.21 -1.46
CA GLU A 537 -11.26 20.57 -1.06
C GLU A 537 -10.07 21.35 -0.47
N GLN A 538 -9.26 20.71 0.36
CA GLN A 538 -8.10 21.30 1.03
C GLN A 538 -6.87 21.45 0.12
N VAL A 539 -6.82 20.68 -0.95
CA VAL A 539 -5.79 20.69 -1.99
C VAL A 539 -4.36 20.70 -1.41
N PRO A 540 -3.97 19.74 -0.57
CA PRO A 540 -2.59 19.64 -0.15
C PRO A 540 -1.66 19.27 -1.32
N TYR A 541 -2.18 18.47 -2.25
CA TYR A 541 -1.59 18.08 -3.54
C TYR A 541 -2.63 18.23 -4.65
N VAL A 542 -2.18 18.37 -5.88
CA VAL A 542 -3.00 18.09 -7.07
C VAL A 542 -2.51 16.79 -7.69
N PHE A 543 -3.36 15.78 -7.68
CA PHE A 543 -3.11 14.56 -8.44
C PHE A 543 -3.48 14.79 -9.89
N LEU A 544 -2.58 14.46 -10.79
CA LEU A 544 -2.72 14.71 -12.22
C LEU A 544 -3.28 13.47 -12.90
N ASP A 545 -2.46 12.45 -12.98
CA ASP A 545 -2.78 11.23 -13.68
C ASP A 545 -2.00 10.03 -13.13
N THR A 546 -2.36 8.86 -13.62
CA THR A 546 -1.64 7.62 -13.42
C THR A 546 -1.41 6.95 -14.76
N PRO A 547 -0.15 6.78 -15.20
CA PRO A 547 0.16 6.04 -16.41
C PRO A 547 -0.17 4.55 -16.24
N PHE A 548 -0.46 3.85 -17.33
CA PHE A 548 -0.42 2.39 -17.31
C PHE A 548 1.02 1.92 -17.09
N GLN A 549 1.16 0.80 -16.41
CA GLN A 549 2.43 0.10 -16.28
C GLN A 549 2.51 -1.05 -17.28
N TYR A 550 3.72 -1.30 -17.74
CA TYR A 550 4.01 -2.33 -18.72
C TYR A 550 5.13 -3.21 -18.19
N THR A 551 4.94 -4.52 -18.34
CA THR A 551 6.01 -5.49 -18.11
C THR A 551 6.21 -6.36 -19.32
N ALA A 552 7.43 -6.80 -19.53
CA ALA A 552 7.76 -7.86 -20.48
C ALA A 552 8.50 -8.97 -19.76
N GLN A 553 8.16 -10.21 -20.10
CA GLN A 553 8.85 -11.38 -19.59
C GLN A 553 9.24 -12.33 -20.71
N GLN A 554 10.31 -13.06 -20.49
CA GLN A 554 10.72 -14.13 -21.42
C GLN A 554 9.62 -15.20 -21.49
N PRO A 555 9.33 -15.76 -22.67
CA PRO A 555 8.19 -16.66 -22.85
C PRO A 555 8.26 -17.96 -22.06
N TYR A 556 9.43 -18.29 -21.53
CA TYR A 556 9.65 -19.47 -20.69
C TYR A 556 9.61 -19.17 -19.19
N LEU A 557 9.54 -17.91 -18.75
CA LEU A 557 9.32 -17.56 -17.34
C LEU A 557 7.86 -17.80 -16.99
N ARG A 558 7.62 -18.59 -15.94
CA ARG A 558 6.31 -18.94 -15.40
C ARG A 558 6.18 -18.50 -13.96
N GLY A 559 4.94 -18.38 -13.49
CA GLY A 559 4.63 -18.03 -12.09
C GLY A 559 4.66 -16.54 -11.78
N TYR A 560 5.17 -15.70 -12.69
CA TYR A 560 5.15 -14.25 -12.51
C TYR A 560 3.71 -13.70 -12.52
N ARG A 561 3.41 -12.81 -11.60
CA ARG A 561 2.14 -12.11 -11.48
C ARG A 561 2.39 -10.62 -11.33
N ASN A 562 1.60 -9.82 -12.03
CA ASN A 562 1.60 -8.38 -11.79
C ASN A 562 0.91 -8.09 -10.44
N SER A 563 1.35 -7.06 -9.76
CA SER A 563 0.70 -6.56 -8.55
C SER A 563 0.51 -5.06 -8.66
N VAL A 564 -0.66 -4.58 -8.23
CA VAL A 564 -0.93 -3.14 -8.11
C VAL A 564 0.00 -2.49 -7.09
N ALA A 565 0.32 -3.21 -6.03
CA ALA A 565 1.37 -2.85 -5.09
C ALA A 565 2.72 -3.27 -5.70
N GLY A 566 3.33 -2.40 -6.49
CA GLY A 566 4.54 -2.70 -7.27
C GLY A 566 5.67 -3.37 -6.48
N TYR A 567 5.72 -3.14 -5.18
CA TYR A 567 6.70 -3.74 -4.27
C TYR A 567 6.38 -5.17 -3.83
N ASN A 568 5.15 -5.62 -3.98
CA ASN A 568 4.72 -6.95 -3.50
C ASN A 568 4.91 -8.07 -4.54
N ARG A 569 5.32 -7.75 -5.76
CA ARG A 569 5.43 -8.72 -6.86
C ARG A 569 6.40 -9.88 -6.60
N PHE A 570 7.40 -9.67 -5.75
CA PHE A 570 8.37 -10.70 -5.39
C PHE A 570 7.94 -11.59 -4.21
N GLN A 571 6.82 -11.30 -3.55
CA GLN A 571 6.24 -12.21 -2.56
C GLN A 571 5.85 -13.58 -3.15
N TRP A 572 5.81 -13.71 -4.49
CA TRP A 572 5.52 -14.94 -5.22
C TRP A 572 6.74 -15.62 -5.81
N ILE A 573 7.93 -15.09 -5.59
CA ILE A 573 9.15 -15.51 -6.29
C ILE A 573 9.49 -16.98 -6.06
N ALA A 574 9.05 -17.57 -4.95
CA ALA A 574 9.18 -19.01 -4.71
C ALA A 574 8.46 -19.88 -5.75
N ASP A 575 7.44 -19.31 -6.42
CA ASP A 575 6.63 -19.99 -7.42
C ASP A 575 7.08 -19.70 -8.86
N PHE A 576 8.14 -18.90 -9.06
CA PHE A 576 8.71 -18.63 -10.38
C PHE A 576 9.57 -19.79 -10.85
N TRP A 577 9.44 -20.17 -12.13
CA TRP A 577 10.20 -21.26 -12.73
C TRP A 577 10.38 -21.09 -14.23
N PHE A 578 11.30 -21.83 -14.82
CA PHE A 578 11.58 -21.79 -16.25
C PHE A 578 11.06 -23.01 -16.98
N ASP A 579 10.23 -22.78 -17.98
CA ASP A 579 9.73 -23.79 -18.90
C ASP A 579 10.67 -23.92 -20.11
N LYS A 580 11.91 -24.35 -19.82
CA LYS A 580 12.95 -24.65 -20.81
C LYS A 580 13.20 -26.13 -20.95
#